data_ab88d4aa30ae9b58cf359398370439f2
#
_entry.id   ab88d4aa30ae9b58cf359398370439f2
#
_cell.length_a   1.000
_cell.length_b   1.000
_cell.length_c   1.000
_cell.angle_alpha   90.00
_cell.angle_beta   90.00
_cell.angle_gamma   90.00
#
_symmetry.space_group_name_H-M   'P 1'
#
loop_
_entity.id
_entity.type
_entity.pdbx_description
1 polymer ?
#
loop_
_entity_poly.entity_id
_entity_poly.type
_entity_poly.pdbx_seq_one_letter_code
_entity_poly.pdbx_strand_id
1 'polypeptide(L)'
;MALCVGLTVAGTAIAEVGYPEKEDLKFGFIKLTDMAPLAIAYEKGFFEDEGLYVTLEAQANWKVLLDRVIDGELDGAHMLAGQPLGATIGFGTQSHIITAFSMDLNGNGITVSNAIWDKMKKYVPRKDGKPVHPIKADYLKPVVAEYKKKGKPFKMGMVFPVSTHNYELRYWLAAGGINPGYYAPHKGDITGQIKADALLSVTPPPQMPATMEAGTIFGYCVGEPWNQQAVFKGIGVPVITDYEIWKDNPEKVFGVSKKWADKYPNTHIHVIKALIRAAKWLDENNNKNRPEAVKILSKSQYVGADYEVIANSMTGTFEYEKGDKREVPDFNVFFRYFATYPYYSDAIWYLTQMRRWGQIADQKPDSWYMDIAKKVYRPDIYAIAAKELIAEGKMKAEDFPDFDKEDGFRAPQKHFIDNVVYDGTKPNAYLKKFKIGLKGDDKI
;
A
#
# COMPACT_ATOMS: atom_id res chain seq x y z
N MET A 1 1.99 66.01 -17.78
CA MET A 1 1.19 65.23 -16.80
C MET A 1 1.22 63.75 -17.24
N ALA A 2 2.13 62.97 -16.62
CA ALA A 2 2.28 61.55 -16.93
C ALA A 2 1.60 60.78 -15.80
N LEU A 3 0.57 60.01 -16.14
CA LEU A 3 -0.16 59.15 -15.21
C LEU A 3 0.61 57.83 -15.08
N CYS A 4 1.27 57.63 -13.93
CA CYS A 4 1.78 56.29 -13.55
C CYS A 4 0.62 55.48 -13.02
N VAL A 5 0.21 54.47 -13.81
CA VAL A 5 -0.68 53.39 -13.34
C VAL A 5 0.19 52.34 -12.64
N GLY A 6 0.14 52.31 -11.32
CA GLY A 6 0.75 51.27 -10.52
C GLY A 6 -0.08 50.00 -10.64
N LEU A 7 0.50 48.95 -11.25
CA LEU A 7 -0.03 47.58 -11.15
C LEU A 7 0.27 47.07 -9.73
N THR A 8 -0.76 47.03 -8.89
CA THR A 8 -0.73 46.23 -7.68
C THR A 8 -0.87 44.75 -8.04
N VAL A 9 0.22 44.01 -8.03
CA VAL A 9 0.19 42.54 -8.03
C VAL A 9 -0.38 42.12 -6.68
N ALA A 10 -1.64 41.72 -6.66
CA ALA A 10 -2.24 41.07 -5.51
C ALA A 10 -1.60 39.66 -5.38
N GLY A 11 -0.53 39.57 -4.63
CA GLY A 11 -0.03 38.26 -4.16
C GLY A 11 -1.12 37.66 -3.29
N THR A 12 -1.63 36.51 -3.68
CA THR A 12 -2.46 35.68 -2.82
C THR A 12 -1.57 35.25 -1.65
N ALA A 13 -1.72 35.95 -0.50
CA ALA A 13 -1.10 35.53 0.75
C ALA A 13 -1.63 34.12 1.06
N ILE A 14 -0.79 33.12 0.99
CA ILE A 14 -1.07 31.81 1.55
C ILE A 14 -1.28 32.06 3.04
N ALA A 15 -2.44 31.69 3.58
CA ALA A 15 -2.68 31.81 5.01
C ALA A 15 -1.60 30.96 5.72
N GLU A 16 -0.83 31.60 6.59
CA GLU A 16 0.22 30.96 7.38
C GLU A 16 -0.39 29.85 8.22
N VAL A 17 0.20 28.64 8.19
CA VAL A 17 -0.23 27.53 9.02
C VAL A 17 0.03 27.87 10.49
N GLY A 18 -1.01 27.77 11.30
CA GLY A 18 -0.92 28.06 12.74
C GLY A 18 -0.17 26.98 13.50
N TYR A 19 0.07 27.22 14.80
CA TYR A 19 0.63 26.21 15.69
C TYR A 19 -0.28 24.98 15.77
N PRO A 20 0.29 23.78 16.08
CA PRO A 20 -0.52 22.58 16.31
C PRO A 20 -1.57 22.82 17.41
N GLU A 21 -2.81 22.44 17.15
CA GLU A 21 -3.91 22.50 18.14
C GLU A 21 -3.76 21.40 19.19
N LYS A 22 -3.07 20.34 18.85
CA LYS A 22 -2.77 19.19 19.71
C LYS A 22 -1.33 18.76 19.47
N GLU A 23 -0.50 18.80 20.49
CA GLU A 23 0.94 18.49 20.42
C GLU A 23 1.24 17.02 20.74
N ASP A 24 0.57 16.46 21.76
CA ASP A 24 0.74 15.06 22.17
C ASP A 24 -0.12 14.13 21.29
N LEU A 25 0.53 13.31 20.49
CA LEU A 25 -0.11 12.45 19.50
C LEU A 25 0.27 10.99 19.68
N LYS A 26 -0.68 10.11 19.36
CA LYS A 26 -0.50 8.65 19.39
C LYS A 26 -0.82 8.09 18.02
N PHE A 27 0.16 7.44 17.37
CA PHE A 27 -0.01 6.81 16.07
C PHE A 27 0.19 5.29 16.15
N GLY A 28 -0.70 4.57 15.50
CA GLY A 28 -0.63 3.11 15.37
C GLY A 28 0.12 2.66 14.13
N PHE A 29 0.73 1.49 14.20
CA PHE A 29 1.35 0.85 13.05
C PHE A 29 1.33 -0.68 13.18
N ILE A 30 1.52 -1.36 12.07
CA ILE A 30 1.79 -2.81 12.01
C ILE A 30 3.28 -3.02 11.75
N LYS A 31 3.86 -4.07 12.32
CA LYS A 31 5.29 -4.41 12.19
C LYS A 31 5.65 -4.84 10.76
N LEU A 32 5.88 -3.84 9.93
CA LEU A 32 6.24 -3.92 8.52
C LEU A 32 7.28 -2.86 8.20
N THR A 33 8.14 -3.08 7.21
CA THR A 33 9.18 -2.11 6.84
C THR A 33 8.60 -0.82 6.29
N ASP A 34 7.40 -0.87 5.73
CA ASP A 34 6.71 0.31 5.17
C ASP A 34 6.14 1.29 6.23
N MET A 35 6.23 0.95 7.51
CA MET A 35 6.02 1.94 8.59
C MET A 35 7.21 2.89 8.77
N ALA A 36 8.28 2.70 8.01
CA ALA A 36 9.53 3.44 8.15
C ALA A 36 9.38 4.96 8.22
N PRO A 37 8.51 5.65 7.44
CA PRO A 37 8.35 7.09 7.58
C PRO A 37 7.98 7.53 8.99
N LEU A 38 7.17 6.77 9.71
CA LEU A 38 6.83 7.07 11.11
C LEU A 38 8.03 6.92 12.04
N ALA A 39 8.76 5.81 11.93
CA ALA A 39 9.95 5.54 12.74
C ALA A 39 11.04 6.58 12.49
N ILE A 40 11.29 6.95 11.24
CA ILE A 40 12.31 7.93 10.88
C ILE A 40 11.90 9.33 11.34
N ALA A 41 10.64 9.73 11.17
CA ALA A 41 10.18 11.03 11.67
C ALA A 41 10.35 11.15 13.19
N TYR A 42 10.15 10.07 13.92
CA TYR A 42 10.38 10.00 15.36
C TYR A 42 11.88 10.05 15.71
N GLU A 43 12.67 9.13 15.18
CA GLU A 43 14.09 8.96 15.55
C GLU A 43 14.99 10.09 15.06
N LYS A 44 14.63 10.79 13.99
CA LYS A 44 15.36 11.93 13.45
C LYS A 44 14.86 13.28 13.97
N GLY A 45 13.88 13.28 14.88
CA GLY A 45 13.35 14.49 15.49
C GLY A 45 12.46 15.33 14.57
N PHE A 46 11.98 14.80 13.44
CA PHE A 46 11.17 15.59 12.50
C PHE A 46 9.79 15.94 13.07
N PHE A 47 9.23 15.11 13.94
CA PHE A 47 8.01 15.46 14.67
C PHE A 47 8.26 16.59 15.68
N GLU A 48 9.36 16.52 16.43
CA GLU A 48 9.72 17.56 17.39
C GLU A 48 10.01 18.91 16.73
N ASP A 49 10.64 18.90 15.54
CA ASP A 49 10.86 20.10 14.73
C ASP A 49 9.54 20.80 14.34
N GLU A 50 8.44 20.05 14.29
CA GLU A 50 7.10 20.55 14.00
C GLU A 50 6.27 20.81 15.28
N GLY A 51 6.89 20.75 16.46
CA GLY A 51 6.21 20.95 17.74
C GLY A 51 5.30 19.80 18.16
N LEU A 52 5.59 18.58 17.71
CA LEU A 52 4.79 17.39 17.96
C LEU A 52 5.54 16.39 18.84
N TYR A 53 4.85 15.84 19.82
CA TYR A 53 5.35 14.80 20.72
C TYR A 53 4.57 13.51 20.44
N VAL A 54 5.19 12.62 19.67
CA VAL A 54 4.53 11.44 19.11
C VAL A 54 4.90 10.18 19.88
N THR A 55 3.89 9.38 20.22
CA THR A 55 4.05 7.99 20.67
C THR A 55 3.65 7.05 19.54
N LEU A 56 4.50 6.09 19.19
CA LEU A 56 4.23 5.07 18.20
C LEU A 56 3.87 3.76 18.89
N GLU A 57 2.70 3.19 18.55
CA GLU A 57 2.19 1.95 19.14
C GLU A 57 1.98 0.86 18.08
N ALA A 58 2.69 -0.27 18.23
CA ALA A 58 2.43 -1.44 17.41
C ALA A 58 1.05 -2.03 17.74
N GLN A 59 0.29 -2.36 16.70
CA GLN A 59 -1.04 -2.95 16.81
C GLN A 59 -1.02 -4.44 16.44
N ALA A 60 -1.96 -5.21 16.97
CA ALA A 60 -2.03 -6.65 16.76
C ALA A 60 -2.41 -7.04 15.32
N ASN A 61 -3.29 -6.27 14.68
CA ASN A 61 -3.77 -6.49 13.33
C ASN A 61 -4.43 -5.23 12.75
N TRP A 62 -4.77 -5.27 11.47
CA TRP A 62 -5.34 -4.12 10.75
C TRP A 62 -6.72 -3.71 11.23
N LYS A 63 -7.56 -4.68 11.70
CA LYS A 63 -8.88 -4.35 12.23
C LYS A 63 -8.79 -3.58 13.53
N VAL A 64 -7.97 -4.02 14.47
CA VAL A 64 -7.73 -3.33 15.75
C VAL A 64 -7.18 -1.93 15.51
N LEU A 65 -6.23 -1.78 14.59
CA LEU A 65 -5.67 -0.48 14.23
C LEU A 65 -6.74 0.49 13.72
N LEU A 66 -7.58 0.04 12.78
CA LEU A 66 -8.66 0.86 12.22
C LEU A 66 -9.69 1.25 13.29
N ASP A 67 -10.15 0.29 14.09
CA ASP A 67 -11.12 0.51 15.14
C ASP A 67 -10.63 1.56 16.15
N ARG A 68 -9.35 1.49 16.55
CA ARG A 68 -8.75 2.46 17.48
C ARG A 68 -8.60 3.88 16.90
N VAL A 69 -8.43 4.02 15.59
CA VAL A 69 -8.50 5.33 14.92
C VAL A 69 -9.93 5.85 14.89
N ILE A 70 -10.91 4.99 14.60
CA ILE A 70 -12.33 5.36 14.57
C ILE A 70 -12.80 5.82 15.96
N ASP A 71 -12.40 5.11 17.00
CA ASP A 71 -12.81 5.40 18.39
C ASP A 71 -12.03 6.58 19.00
N GLY A 72 -10.99 7.05 18.32
CA GLY A 72 -10.17 8.18 18.77
C GLY A 72 -9.11 7.83 19.82
N GLU A 73 -8.86 6.54 20.06
CA GLU A 73 -7.75 6.07 20.91
C GLU A 73 -6.39 6.30 20.25
N LEU A 74 -6.36 6.26 18.91
CA LEU A 74 -5.21 6.68 18.09
C LEU A 74 -5.60 7.96 17.33
N ASP A 75 -4.67 8.89 17.26
CA ASP A 75 -4.83 10.14 16.49
C ASP A 75 -4.73 9.87 14.97
N GLY A 76 -3.95 8.89 14.58
CA GLY A 76 -3.75 8.46 13.21
C GLY A 76 -2.98 7.16 13.15
N ALA A 77 -2.80 6.63 11.96
CA ALA A 77 -2.10 5.36 11.79
C ALA A 77 -1.54 5.13 10.39
N HIS A 78 -0.49 4.33 10.35
CA HIS A 78 -0.07 3.54 9.20
C HIS A 78 -1.24 2.64 8.79
N MET A 79 -1.79 2.83 7.59
CA MET A 79 -2.96 2.11 7.12
C MET A 79 -2.72 1.46 5.77
N LEU A 80 -3.44 0.37 5.52
CA LEU A 80 -3.67 -0.12 4.18
C LEU A 80 -4.39 0.96 3.38
N ALA A 81 -3.96 1.25 2.15
CA ALA A 81 -4.59 2.31 1.34
C ALA A 81 -6.09 2.09 1.10
N GLY A 82 -6.53 0.84 1.09
CA GLY A 82 -7.95 0.49 0.97
C GLY A 82 -8.78 0.69 2.25
N GLN A 83 -8.17 0.82 3.43
CA GLN A 83 -8.92 0.97 4.70
C GLN A 83 -9.71 2.26 4.78
N PRO A 84 -9.15 3.45 4.47
CA PRO A 84 -9.94 4.67 4.44
C PRO A 84 -11.10 4.61 3.44
N LEU A 85 -10.86 4.03 2.28
CA LEU A 85 -11.88 3.86 1.23
C LEU A 85 -12.99 2.90 1.66
N GLY A 86 -12.61 1.71 2.13
CA GLY A 86 -13.55 0.69 2.60
C GLY A 86 -14.43 1.19 3.75
N ALA A 87 -13.84 1.84 4.74
CA ALA A 87 -14.57 2.43 5.86
C ALA A 87 -15.54 3.54 5.41
N THR A 88 -15.13 4.39 4.48
CA THR A 88 -15.97 5.48 3.99
C THR A 88 -17.18 4.98 3.18
N ILE A 89 -17.01 3.93 2.37
CA ILE A 89 -18.13 3.33 1.62
C ILE A 89 -18.95 2.33 2.43
N GLY A 90 -18.54 1.99 3.65
CA GLY A 90 -19.29 1.12 4.57
C GLY A 90 -19.04 -0.38 4.37
N PHE A 91 -17.91 -0.79 3.81
CA PHE A 91 -17.53 -2.20 3.74
C PHE A 91 -16.88 -2.64 5.07
N GLY A 92 -17.58 -3.50 5.81
CA GLY A 92 -17.16 -4.02 7.12
C GLY A 92 -17.42 -3.07 8.28
N THR A 93 -17.15 -1.80 8.12
CA THR A 93 -17.44 -0.72 9.09
C THR A 93 -17.82 0.55 8.35
N GLN A 94 -18.47 1.48 9.04
CA GLN A 94 -18.86 2.77 8.46
C GLN A 94 -18.21 3.90 9.25
N SER A 95 -17.22 4.55 8.67
CA SER A 95 -16.57 5.73 9.23
C SER A 95 -15.88 6.53 8.15
N HIS A 96 -15.91 7.85 8.24
CA HIS A 96 -15.23 8.71 7.29
C HIS A 96 -13.76 8.87 7.71
N ILE A 97 -12.89 8.10 7.07
CA ILE A 97 -11.43 8.15 7.22
C ILE A 97 -10.83 8.81 5.98
N ILE A 98 -9.82 9.64 6.19
CA ILE A 98 -9.13 10.35 5.10
C ILE A 98 -7.63 10.11 5.16
N THR A 99 -6.95 10.37 4.05
CA THR A 99 -5.50 10.43 4.00
C THR A 99 -5.01 11.62 3.17
N ALA A 100 -3.99 12.28 3.67
CA ALA A 100 -3.26 13.33 2.97
C ALA A 100 -1.82 12.92 2.63
N PHE A 101 -1.46 11.64 2.84
CA PHE A 101 -0.09 11.16 2.67
C PHE A 101 -0.06 9.70 2.27
N SER A 102 0.51 9.41 1.08
CA SER A 102 0.88 8.07 0.67
C SER A 102 2.24 7.72 1.26
N MET A 103 2.35 6.56 1.91
CA MET A 103 3.56 6.21 2.67
C MET A 103 4.64 5.59 1.82
N ASP A 104 4.27 4.87 0.76
CA ASP A 104 5.23 4.16 -0.09
C ASP A 104 4.63 3.68 -1.41
N LEU A 105 5.52 3.23 -2.28
CA LEU A 105 5.22 2.44 -3.48
C LEU A 105 5.89 1.08 -3.36
N ASN A 106 5.25 0.04 -3.93
CA ASN A 106 5.77 -1.33 -3.93
C ASN A 106 5.95 -1.90 -2.50
N GLY A 107 6.83 -2.86 -2.31
CA GLY A 107 7.21 -3.36 -0.99
C GLY A 107 6.53 -4.65 -0.55
N ASN A 108 5.70 -5.25 -1.40
CA ASN A 108 5.03 -6.53 -1.14
C ASN A 108 5.60 -7.67 -1.99
N GLY A 109 5.36 -8.88 -1.55
CA GLY A 109 5.66 -10.08 -2.31
C GLY A 109 4.67 -11.20 -2.07
N ILE A 110 4.60 -12.12 -3.02
CA ILE A 110 3.87 -13.37 -2.89
C ILE A 110 4.89 -14.49 -2.66
N THR A 111 4.74 -15.17 -1.54
CA THR A 111 5.59 -16.30 -1.13
C THR A 111 4.75 -17.58 -1.12
N VAL A 112 5.32 -18.67 -1.61
CA VAL A 112 4.72 -20.01 -1.51
C VAL A 112 5.61 -20.91 -0.63
N SER A 113 5.01 -21.93 -0.02
CA SER A 113 5.78 -22.92 0.73
C SER A 113 6.75 -23.70 -0.17
N ASN A 114 7.81 -24.26 0.41
CA ASN A 114 8.74 -25.10 -0.34
C ASN A 114 8.04 -26.24 -1.06
N ALA A 115 7.06 -26.86 -0.42
CA ALA A 115 6.28 -27.98 -1.02
C ALA A 115 5.49 -27.51 -2.28
N ILE A 116 4.96 -26.31 -2.26
CA ILE A 116 4.28 -25.75 -3.44
C ILE A 116 5.29 -25.35 -4.51
N TRP A 117 6.39 -24.72 -4.12
CA TRP A 117 7.46 -24.36 -5.05
C TRP A 117 8.01 -25.58 -5.79
N ASP A 118 8.26 -26.70 -5.08
CA ASP A 118 8.74 -27.94 -5.67
C ASP A 118 7.79 -28.50 -6.73
N LYS A 119 6.49 -28.27 -6.58
CA LYS A 119 5.48 -28.68 -7.56
C LYS A 119 5.40 -27.74 -8.77
N MET A 120 5.55 -26.43 -8.55
CA MET A 120 5.36 -25.44 -9.62
C MET A 120 6.65 -25.12 -10.38
N LYS A 121 7.84 -25.22 -9.76
CA LYS A 121 9.12 -24.82 -10.37
C LYS A 121 9.46 -25.53 -11.67
N LYS A 122 8.94 -26.76 -11.87
CA LYS A 122 9.13 -27.53 -13.12
C LYS A 122 8.44 -26.90 -14.34
N TYR A 123 7.46 -26.03 -14.11
CA TYR A 123 6.77 -25.30 -15.17
C TYR A 123 7.39 -23.91 -15.40
N VAL A 124 8.23 -23.44 -14.50
CA VAL A 124 8.84 -22.10 -14.56
C VAL A 124 10.08 -22.14 -15.47
N PRO A 125 10.15 -21.31 -16.51
CA PRO A 125 11.35 -21.19 -17.33
C PRO A 125 12.56 -20.80 -16.49
N ARG A 126 13.72 -21.36 -16.84
CA ARG A 126 14.99 -21.00 -16.18
C ARG A 126 16.00 -20.51 -17.22
N LYS A 127 16.82 -19.57 -16.81
CA LYS A 127 17.97 -19.06 -17.56
C LYS A 127 19.14 -18.96 -16.60
N ASP A 128 20.29 -19.50 -16.99
CA ASP A 128 21.51 -19.52 -16.18
C ASP A 128 21.28 -20.11 -14.77
N GLY A 129 20.45 -21.16 -14.69
CA GLY A 129 20.11 -21.85 -13.45
C GLY A 129 19.09 -21.12 -12.54
N LYS A 130 18.64 -19.93 -12.90
CA LYS A 130 17.68 -19.12 -12.12
C LYS A 130 16.31 -19.04 -12.78
N PRO A 131 15.20 -18.96 -11.98
CA PRO A 131 13.88 -18.73 -12.55
C PRO A 131 13.83 -17.44 -13.36
N VAL A 132 13.11 -17.45 -14.46
CA VAL A 132 12.83 -16.27 -15.28
C VAL A 132 11.66 -15.50 -14.64
N HIS A 133 11.86 -14.24 -14.31
CA HIS A 133 10.83 -13.35 -13.79
C HIS A 133 10.24 -12.44 -14.87
N PRO A 134 8.97 -12.04 -14.72
CA PRO A 134 8.05 -12.35 -13.63
C PRO A 134 7.53 -13.79 -13.69
N ILE A 135 7.37 -14.45 -12.53
CA ILE A 135 6.74 -15.76 -12.43
C ILE A 135 5.22 -15.59 -12.43
N LYS A 136 4.57 -16.04 -13.47
CA LYS A 136 3.11 -15.93 -13.62
C LYS A 136 2.36 -17.03 -12.86
N ALA A 137 1.13 -16.77 -12.44
CA ALA A 137 0.28 -17.74 -11.78
C ALA A 137 -0.14 -18.89 -12.70
N ASP A 138 0.05 -18.77 -14.01
CA ASP A 138 -0.07 -19.87 -14.98
C ASP A 138 0.71 -21.12 -14.52
N TYR A 139 1.88 -20.93 -13.91
CA TYR A 139 2.73 -22.02 -13.40
C TYR A 139 2.22 -22.60 -12.08
N LEU A 140 1.39 -21.88 -11.34
CA LEU A 140 0.69 -22.39 -10.15
C LEU A 140 -0.60 -23.13 -10.51
N LYS A 141 -1.24 -22.81 -11.64
CA LYS A 141 -2.54 -23.37 -12.05
C LYS A 141 -2.59 -24.89 -12.04
N PRO A 142 -1.59 -25.64 -12.58
CA PRO A 142 -1.59 -27.10 -12.51
C PRO A 142 -1.58 -27.62 -11.07
N VAL A 143 -0.91 -26.94 -10.15
CA VAL A 143 -0.83 -27.33 -8.73
C VAL A 143 -2.20 -27.13 -8.07
N VAL A 144 -2.86 -26.00 -8.30
CA VAL A 144 -4.23 -25.75 -7.80
C VAL A 144 -5.21 -26.80 -8.32
N ALA A 145 -5.10 -27.16 -9.61
CA ALA A 145 -5.92 -28.19 -10.22
C ALA A 145 -5.72 -29.59 -9.59
N GLU A 146 -4.47 -29.93 -9.20
CA GLU A 146 -4.17 -31.16 -8.47
C GLU A 146 -4.89 -31.22 -7.11
N TYR A 147 -4.87 -30.11 -6.35
CA TYR A 147 -5.59 -30.01 -5.08
C TYR A 147 -7.10 -30.17 -5.28
N LYS A 148 -7.66 -29.51 -6.28
CA LYS A 148 -9.09 -29.60 -6.61
C LYS A 148 -9.51 -31.01 -6.95
N LYS A 149 -8.71 -31.75 -7.74
CA LYS A 149 -8.97 -33.17 -8.08
C LYS A 149 -8.99 -34.08 -6.84
N LYS A 150 -8.22 -33.73 -5.82
CA LYS A 150 -8.18 -34.47 -4.54
C LYS A 150 -9.26 -34.01 -3.56
N GLY A 151 -10.16 -33.11 -3.94
CA GLY A 151 -11.17 -32.52 -3.07
C GLY A 151 -10.59 -31.69 -1.94
N LYS A 152 -9.37 -31.19 -2.10
CA LYS A 152 -8.69 -30.36 -1.10
C LYS A 152 -8.67 -28.90 -1.54
N PRO A 153 -9.06 -27.94 -0.66
CA PRO A 153 -8.98 -26.54 -0.99
C PRO A 153 -7.51 -26.08 -1.07
N PHE A 154 -7.19 -25.24 -2.07
CA PHE A 154 -5.90 -24.56 -2.13
C PHE A 154 -6.00 -23.25 -1.35
N LYS A 155 -5.23 -23.11 -0.27
CA LYS A 155 -5.36 -22.02 0.71
C LYS A 155 -4.18 -21.08 0.63
N MET A 156 -4.46 -19.77 0.56
CA MET A 156 -3.45 -18.71 0.64
C MET A 156 -3.85 -17.63 1.66
N GLY A 157 -2.86 -16.94 2.19
CA GLY A 157 -3.06 -15.85 3.15
C GLY A 157 -3.02 -14.47 2.51
N MET A 158 -3.85 -13.57 3.00
CA MET A 158 -3.80 -12.13 2.76
C MET A 158 -4.03 -11.42 4.10
N VAL A 159 -3.75 -10.12 4.18
CA VAL A 159 -3.68 -9.44 5.48
C VAL A 159 -4.98 -8.80 5.93
N PHE A 160 -5.85 -8.44 4.98
CA PHE A 160 -7.15 -7.82 5.25
C PHE A 160 -7.99 -7.73 3.97
N PRO A 161 -9.35 -7.76 4.03
CA PRO A 161 -10.19 -7.75 2.83
C PRO A 161 -9.98 -6.58 1.88
N VAL A 162 -9.73 -5.38 2.40
CA VAL A 162 -9.49 -4.16 1.60
C VAL A 162 -7.99 -3.81 1.51
N SER A 163 -7.11 -4.81 1.55
CA SER A 163 -5.68 -4.63 1.42
C SER A 163 -5.20 -4.70 -0.03
N THR A 164 -4.14 -3.97 -0.33
CA THR A 164 -3.39 -4.12 -1.58
C THR A 164 -2.96 -5.57 -1.77
N HIS A 165 -2.50 -6.23 -0.70
CA HIS A 165 -2.11 -7.64 -0.69
C HIS A 165 -3.22 -8.57 -1.18
N ASN A 166 -4.46 -8.36 -0.74
CA ASN A 166 -5.61 -9.13 -1.20
C ASN A 166 -5.87 -8.89 -2.70
N TYR A 167 -5.83 -7.63 -3.12
CA TYR A 167 -6.08 -7.29 -4.53
C TYR A 167 -4.95 -7.72 -5.46
N GLU A 168 -3.71 -7.62 -5.05
CA GLU A 168 -2.55 -8.09 -5.81
C GLU A 168 -2.51 -9.61 -5.93
N LEU A 169 -2.78 -10.32 -4.83
CA LEU A 169 -2.89 -11.79 -4.85
C LEU A 169 -4.01 -12.23 -5.80
N ARG A 170 -5.18 -11.61 -5.71
CA ARG A 170 -6.31 -11.87 -6.61
C ARG A 170 -5.97 -11.51 -8.05
N TYR A 171 -5.29 -10.40 -8.27
CA TYR A 171 -4.86 -9.95 -9.59
C TYR A 171 -3.90 -10.96 -10.23
N TRP A 172 -2.87 -11.38 -9.51
CA TRP A 172 -1.89 -12.35 -9.97
C TRP A 172 -2.54 -13.72 -10.28
N LEU A 173 -3.37 -14.25 -9.37
CA LEU A 173 -4.08 -15.49 -9.57
C LEU A 173 -4.99 -15.43 -10.81
N ALA A 174 -5.80 -14.39 -10.92
CA ALA A 174 -6.73 -14.21 -12.03
C ALA A 174 -6.01 -14.02 -13.38
N ALA A 175 -4.89 -13.32 -13.41
CA ALA A 175 -4.05 -13.18 -14.61
C ALA A 175 -3.51 -14.52 -15.11
N GLY A 176 -3.29 -15.48 -14.21
CA GLY A 176 -2.93 -16.88 -14.54
C GLY A 176 -4.12 -17.82 -14.76
N GLY A 177 -5.36 -17.29 -14.77
CA GLY A 177 -6.57 -18.08 -15.00
C GLY A 177 -7.04 -18.89 -13.78
N ILE A 178 -6.65 -18.50 -12.57
CA ILE A 178 -7.13 -19.06 -11.29
C ILE A 178 -8.15 -18.08 -10.72
N ASN A 179 -9.39 -18.55 -10.48
CA ASN A 179 -10.42 -17.71 -9.87
C ASN A 179 -10.19 -17.62 -8.36
N PRO A 180 -9.90 -16.42 -7.82
CA PRO A 180 -9.65 -16.23 -6.39
C PRO A 180 -10.94 -16.12 -5.55
N GLY A 181 -12.12 -16.20 -6.20
CA GLY A 181 -13.42 -16.05 -5.56
C GLY A 181 -13.94 -14.62 -5.53
N TYR A 182 -15.16 -14.47 -5.03
CA TYR A 182 -15.89 -13.20 -4.95
C TYR A 182 -16.48 -13.00 -3.55
N TYR A 183 -16.61 -11.76 -3.17
CA TYR A 183 -17.28 -11.35 -1.93
C TYR A 183 -18.79 -11.30 -2.11
N ALA A 184 -19.52 -11.56 -1.02
CA ALA A 184 -20.95 -11.27 -0.91
C ALA A 184 -21.16 -10.02 -0.06
N PRO A 185 -21.18 -8.81 -0.64
CA PRO A 185 -21.05 -7.56 0.09
C PRO A 185 -22.18 -7.31 1.09
N HIS A 186 -23.39 -7.76 0.76
CA HIS A 186 -24.56 -7.59 1.63
C HIS A 186 -24.56 -8.51 2.87
N LYS A 187 -23.70 -9.50 2.92
CA LYS A 187 -23.55 -10.42 4.06
C LYS A 187 -22.32 -10.14 4.89
N GLY A 188 -21.52 -9.14 4.53
CA GLY A 188 -20.25 -8.86 5.19
C GLY A 188 -19.23 -10.01 5.08
N ASP A 189 -19.26 -10.75 3.99
CA ASP A 189 -18.30 -11.83 3.72
C ASP A 189 -16.88 -11.28 3.67
N ILE A 190 -16.06 -11.62 4.64
CA ILE A 190 -14.66 -11.17 4.76
C ILE A 190 -13.66 -12.09 4.06
N THR A 191 -14.12 -13.23 3.53
CA THR A 191 -13.24 -14.25 2.95
C THR A 191 -13.26 -14.24 1.42
N GLY A 192 -14.37 -13.83 0.80
CA GLY A 192 -14.51 -13.72 -0.63
C GLY A 192 -14.31 -15.06 -1.35
N GLN A 193 -15.02 -16.11 -0.93
CA GLN A 193 -14.81 -17.50 -1.38
C GLN A 193 -15.82 -17.99 -2.42
N ILE A 194 -16.81 -17.19 -2.81
CA ILE A 194 -17.83 -17.61 -3.77
C ILE A 194 -17.18 -17.94 -5.13
N LYS A 195 -17.39 -19.17 -5.63
CA LYS A 195 -16.82 -19.70 -6.88
C LYS A 195 -15.28 -19.76 -6.93
N ALA A 196 -14.62 -19.85 -5.80
CA ALA A 196 -13.17 -19.83 -5.73
C ALA A 196 -12.51 -21.13 -6.17
N ASP A 197 -11.41 -21.04 -6.93
CA ASP A 197 -10.44 -22.12 -7.15
C ASP A 197 -9.37 -22.14 -6.05
N ALA A 198 -9.10 -20.98 -5.44
CA ALA A 198 -8.22 -20.80 -4.29
C ALA A 198 -8.95 -20.06 -3.18
N LEU A 199 -8.78 -20.49 -1.94
CA LEU A 199 -9.38 -19.87 -0.77
C LEU A 199 -8.38 -18.93 -0.11
N LEU A 200 -8.77 -17.67 0.08
CA LEU A 200 -7.94 -16.66 0.72
C LEU A 200 -8.44 -16.39 2.13
N SER A 201 -7.52 -16.33 3.10
CA SER A 201 -7.84 -16.06 4.51
C SER A 201 -6.99 -14.94 5.08
N VAL A 202 -7.57 -14.25 6.07
CA VAL A 202 -6.87 -13.14 6.77
C VAL A 202 -5.87 -13.72 7.76
N THR A 203 -4.63 -13.24 7.67
CA THR A 203 -3.55 -13.52 8.64
C THR A 203 -2.77 -12.23 8.91
N PRO A 204 -2.52 -11.86 10.16
CA PRO A 204 -1.68 -10.71 10.47
C PRO A 204 -0.26 -10.87 9.89
N PRO A 205 0.36 -9.79 9.36
CA PRO A 205 1.63 -9.87 8.66
C PRO A 205 2.75 -10.63 9.40
N PRO A 206 3.03 -10.36 10.69
CA PRO A 206 4.11 -11.07 11.38
C PRO A 206 3.86 -12.57 11.58
N GLN A 207 2.60 -13.01 11.46
CA GLN A 207 2.20 -14.41 11.62
C GLN A 207 2.22 -15.22 10.32
N MET A 208 2.37 -14.55 9.17
CA MET A 208 2.33 -15.21 7.85
C MET A 208 3.33 -16.36 7.71
N PRO A 209 4.65 -16.17 8.02
CA PRO A 209 5.61 -17.27 7.89
C PRO A 209 5.25 -18.48 8.73
N ALA A 210 4.91 -18.29 10.01
CA ALA A 210 4.54 -19.37 10.92
C ALA A 210 3.25 -20.10 10.49
N THR A 211 2.25 -19.36 10.00
CA THR A 211 0.98 -19.93 9.51
C THR A 211 1.21 -20.82 8.27
N MET A 212 2.11 -20.42 7.39
CA MET A 212 2.52 -21.23 6.23
C MET A 212 3.36 -22.44 6.65
N GLU A 213 4.31 -22.26 7.56
CA GLU A 213 5.13 -23.35 8.10
C GLU A 213 4.27 -24.45 8.77
N ALA A 214 3.22 -24.04 9.47
CA ALA A 214 2.23 -24.95 10.07
C ALA A 214 1.34 -25.68 9.05
N GLY A 215 1.39 -25.30 7.76
CA GLY A 215 0.58 -25.89 6.70
C GLY A 215 -0.87 -25.42 6.67
N THR A 216 -1.24 -24.39 7.43
CA THR A 216 -2.59 -23.82 7.43
C THR A 216 -2.89 -23.09 6.12
N ILE A 217 -1.88 -22.42 5.57
CA ILE A 217 -1.88 -21.81 4.23
C ILE A 217 -0.69 -22.33 3.43
N PHE A 218 -0.78 -22.28 2.09
CA PHE A 218 0.27 -22.79 1.20
C PHE A 218 1.13 -21.71 0.58
N GLY A 219 0.74 -20.48 0.79
CA GLY A 219 1.41 -19.27 0.36
C GLY A 219 0.65 -18.06 0.85
N TYR A 220 1.19 -16.87 0.59
CA TYR A 220 0.60 -15.62 1.04
C TYR A 220 1.10 -14.43 0.23
N CYS A 221 0.36 -13.31 0.29
CA CYS A 221 0.85 -12.00 -0.08
C CYS A 221 0.98 -11.13 1.17
N VAL A 222 2.14 -10.53 1.36
CA VAL A 222 2.46 -9.71 2.54
C VAL A 222 3.54 -8.68 2.23
N GLY A 223 3.59 -7.60 3.01
CA GLY A 223 4.71 -6.64 3.04
C GLY A 223 5.96 -7.22 3.69
N GLU A 224 7.10 -6.55 3.46
CA GLU A 224 8.36 -6.94 4.07
C GLU A 224 8.42 -6.56 5.58
N PRO A 225 9.19 -7.33 6.37
CA PRO A 225 10.22 -8.29 5.96
C PRO A 225 9.75 -9.75 5.88
N TRP A 226 8.44 -10.01 5.87
CA TRP A 226 7.88 -11.34 6.13
C TRP A 226 8.01 -12.31 4.95
N ASN A 227 8.28 -11.83 3.73
CA ASN A 227 8.70 -12.70 2.62
C ASN A 227 10.16 -13.10 2.79
N GLN A 228 11.05 -12.16 3.06
CA GLN A 228 12.46 -12.44 3.29
C GLN A 228 12.68 -13.29 4.55
N GLN A 229 11.84 -13.14 5.57
CA GLN A 229 11.85 -14.01 6.75
C GLN A 229 11.61 -15.48 6.39
N ALA A 230 10.73 -15.77 5.45
CA ALA A 230 10.48 -17.14 4.97
C ALA A 230 11.69 -17.71 4.23
N VAL A 231 12.38 -16.92 3.44
CA VAL A 231 13.64 -17.32 2.77
C VAL A 231 14.72 -17.59 3.80
N PHE A 232 14.89 -16.69 4.74
CA PHE A 232 15.90 -16.82 5.82
C PHE A 232 15.69 -18.08 6.65
N LYS A 233 14.45 -18.38 7.01
CA LYS A 233 14.09 -19.62 7.71
C LYS A 233 14.11 -20.87 6.84
N GLY A 234 14.23 -20.74 5.51
CA GLY A 234 14.21 -21.86 4.59
C GLY A 234 12.85 -22.57 4.47
N ILE A 235 11.74 -21.86 4.70
CA ILE A 235 10.38 -22.43 4.70
C ILE A 235 9.55 -22.09 3.48
N GLY A 236 9.97 -21.12 2.68
CA GLY A 236 9.23 -20.66 1.53
C GLY A 236 10.07 -19.92 0.51
N VAL A 237 9.47 -19.69 -0.65
CA VAL A 237 10.08 -19.02 -1.80
C VAL A 237 9.15 -17.92 -2.28
N PRO A 238 9.59 -16.65 -2.24
CA PRO A 238 8.90 -15.58 -2.95
C PRO A 238 8.91 -15.87 -4.45
N VAL A 239 7.75 -15.87 -5.06
CA VAL A 239 7.60 -16.16 -6.49
C VAL A 239 7.44 -14.90 -7.32
N ILE A 240 6.98 -13.81 -6.72
CA ILE A 240 6.79 -12.54 -7.41
C ILE A 240 6.72 -11.38 -6.40
N THR A 241 7.19 -10.21 -6.81
CA THR A 241 7.01 -8.95 -6.09
C THR A 241 5.83 -8.19 -6.66
N ASP A 242 5.25 -7.28 -5.87
CA ASP A 242 4.20 -6.39 -6.37
C ASP A 242 4.71 -5.42 -7.43
N TYR A 243 5.98 -5.03 -7.40
CA TYR A 243 6.63 -4.30 -8.48
C TYR A 243 6.54 -5.02 -9.84
N GLU A 244 6.62 -6.36 -9.84
CA GLU A 244 6.46 -7.18 -11.04
C GLU A 244 4.99 -7.35 -11.45
N ILE A 245 4.05 -7.28 -10.49
CA ILE A 245 2.61 -7.34 -10.76
C ILE A 245 2.12 -6.01 -11.34
N TRP A 246 2.50 -4.92 -10.71
CA TRP A 246 2.19 -3.55 -11.11
C TRP A 246 3.32 -2.62 -10.68
N LYS A 247 4.17 -2.23 -11.62
CA LYS A 247 5.32 -1.36 -11.38
C LYS A 247 4.90 -0.04 -10.75
N ASP A 248 5.56 0.31 -9.64
CA ASP A 248 5.33 1.53 -8.87
C ASP A 248 3.89 1.65 -8.34
N ASN A 249 3.35 0.54 -7.87
CA ASN A 249 2.02 0.50 -7.27
C ASN A 249 2.00 1.23 -5.91
N PRO A 250 0.89 1.96 -5.58
CA PRO A 250 0.70 2.53 -4.25
C PRO A 250 0.41 1.42 -3.24
N GLU A 251 0.79 1.63 -1.97
CA GLU A 251 0.65 0.58 -0.98
C GLU A 251 0.03 1.07 0.33
N LYS A 252 0.74 1.83 1.15
CA LYS A 252 0.25 2.31 2.45
C LYS A 252 -0.08 3.79 2.43
N VAL A 253 -0.92 4.21 3.36
CA VAL A 253 -1.25 5.61 3.61
C VAL A 253 -1.17 5.93 5.09
N PHE A 254 -1.00 7.20 5.43
CA PHE A 254 -1.23 7.68 6.79
C PHE A 254 -2.68 8.15 6.91
N GLY A 255 -3.48 7.44 7.68
CA GLY A 255 -4.90 7.67 7.81
C GLY A 255 -5.28 8.34 9.12
N VAL A 256 -6.27 9.24 9.06
CA VAL A 256 -6.90 9.89 10.21
C VAL A 256 -8.41 9.93 10.01
N SER A 257 -9.17 10.02 11.10
CA SER A 257 -10.61 10.27 10.95
C SER A 257 -10.86 11.68 10.42
N LYS A 258 -11.90 11.86 9.58
CA LYS A 258 -12.33 13.18 9.11
C LYS A 258 -12.62 14.11 10.30
N LYS A 259 -13.27 13.59 11.33
CA LYS A 259 -13.56 14.33 12.57
C LYS A 259 -12.28 14.86 13.24
N TRP A 260 -11.24 14.04 13.32
CA TRP A 260 -9.95 14.44 13.87
C TRP A 260 -9.29 15.52 13.01
N ALA A 261 -9.27 15.33 11.69
CA ALA A 261 -8.68 16.29 10.76
C ALA A 261 -9.39 17.65 10.78
N ASP A 262 -10.71 17.66 10.93
CA ASP A 262 -11.48 18.91 11.05
C ASP A 262 -11.23 19.62 12.38
N LYS A 263 -10.99 18.86 13.45
CA LYS A 263 -10.72 19.42 14.80
C LYS A 263 -9.28 19.95 14.94
N TYR A 264 -8.31 19.32 14.26
CA TYR A 264 -6.88 19.61 14.39
C TYR A 264 -6.22 19.85 13.01
N PRO A 265 -6.70 20.81 12.22
CA PRO A 265 -6.22 21.01 10.85
C PRO A 265 -4.73 21.42 10.77
N ASN A 266 -4.25 22.29 11.66
CA ASN A 266 -2.83 22.66 11.68
C ASN A 266 -1.96 21.49 12.17
N THR A 267 -2.37 20.79 13.21
CA THR A 267 -1.68 19.57 13.68
C THR A 267 -1.50 18.58 12.53
N HIS A 268 -2.56 18.33 11.73
CA HIS A 268 -2.51 17.43 10.58
C HIS A 268 -1.45 17.86 9.55
N ILE A 269 -1.41 19.16 9.22
CA ILE A 269 -0.40 19.71 8.30
C ILE A 269 1.02 19.50 8.85
N HIS A 270 1.26 19.78 10.13
CA HIS A 270 2.57 19.56 10.76
C HIS A 270 2.99 18.10 10.77
N VAL A 271 2.05 17.17 10.96
CA VAL A 271 2.30 15.72 10.83
C VAL A 271 2.75 15.38 9.41
N ILE A 272 2.03 15.85 8.39
CA ILE A 272 2.37 15.60 6.98
C ILE A 272 3.75 16.19 6.64
N LYS A 273 4.09 17.39 7.13
CA LYS A 273 5.42 17.98 6.95
C LYS A 273 6.53 17.06 7.48
N ALA A 274 6.37 16.54 8.68
CA ALA A 274 7.34 15.63 9.30
C ALA A 274 7.48 14.33 8.49
N LEU A 275 6.37 13.74 8.02
CA LEU A 275 6.36 12.52 7.23
C LEU A 275 6.99 12.70 5.84
N ILE A 276 6.76 13.84 5.18
CA ILE A 276 7.41 14.17 3.89
C ILE A 276 8.94 14.19 4.06
N ARG A 277 9.43 14.83 5.10
CA ARG A 277 10.87 14.89 5.39
C ARG A 277 11.45 13.51 5.67
N ALA A 278 10.75 12.68 6.42
CA ALA A 278 11.16 11.30 6.70
C ALA A 278 11.22 10.45 5.43
N ALA A 279 10.22 10.56 4.57
CA ALA A 279 10.17 9.86 3.29
C ALA A 279 11.36 10.27 2.39
N LYS A 280 11.64 11.57 2.29
CA LYS A 280 12.81 12.07 1.53
C LYS A 280 14.11 11.51 2.08
N TRP A 281 14.29 11.53 3.38
CA TRP A 281 15.50 10.99 4.02
C TRP A 281 15.71 9.50 3.70
N LEU A 282 14.65 8.72 3.62
CA LEU A 282 14.71 7.29 3.27
C LEU A 282 15.21 7.04 1.84
N ASP A 283 14.87 7.90 0.90
CA ASP A 283 15.21 7.72 -0.52
C ASP A 283 16.42 8.55 -0.99
N GLU A 284 16.96 9.39 -0.09
CA GLU A 284 18.00 10.35 -0.42
C GLU A 284 19.27 9.65 -0.97
N ASN A 285 19.89 10.28 -1.99
CA ASN A 285 21.13 9.82 -2.58
C ASN A 285 21.14 8.30 -2.91
N ASN A 286 20.15 7.84 -3.65
CA ASN A 286 20.00 6.43 -4.02
C ASN A 286 20.02 5.49 -2.81
N ASN A 287 19.14 5.74 -1.85
CA ASN A 287 18.97 4.91 -0.65
C ASN A 287 20.16 4.91 0.31
N LYS A 288 21.01 5.94 0.29
CA LYS A 288 22.20 6.03 1.16
C LYS A 288 21.90 5.80 2.63
N ASN A 289 20.74 6.27 3.10
CA ASN A 289 20.35 6.19 4.50
C ASN A 289 19.64 4.88 4.90
N ARG A 290 19.38 3.98 3.93
CA ARG A 290 18.66 2.73 4.17
C ARG A 290 19.35 1.81 5.21
N PRO A 291 20.69 1.66 5.24
CA PRO A 291 21.34 0.89 6.32
C PRO A 291 21.06 1.41 7.73
N GLU A 292 21.00 2.74 7.92
CA GLU A 292 20.62 3.33 9.22
C GLU A 292 19.14 3.07 9.51
N ALA A 293 18.27 3.21 8.52
CA ALA A 293 16.85 2.90 8.66
C ALA A 293 16.63 1.43 9.08
N VAL A 294 17.39 0.49 8.51
CA VAL A 294 17.33 -0.93 8.87
C VAL A 294 17.71 -1.14 10.33
N LYS A 295 18.75 -0.47 10.84
CA LYS A 295 19.12 -0.53 12.27
C LYS A 295 17.98 -0.04 13.17
N ILE A 296 17.32 1.03 12.79
CA ILE A 296 16.18 1.58 13.51
C ILE A 296 15.02 0.56 13.50
N LEU A 297 14.63 0.08 12.33
CA LEU A 297 13.50 -0.83 12.16
C LEU A 297 13.73 -2.21 12.84
N SER A 298 14.97 -2.66 12.97
CA SER A 298 15.29 -3.92 13.66
C SER A 298 15.08 -3.88 15.17
N LYS A 299 14.93 -2.69 15.77
CA LYS A 299 14.56 -2.56 17.18
C LYS A 299 13.19 -3.19 17.44
N SER A 300 13.03 -3.87 18.59
CA SER A 300 11.80 -4.59 18.96
C SER A 300 10.55 -3.69 19.02
N GLN A 301 10.72 -2.42 19.31
CA GLN A 301 9.63 -1.43 19.34
C GLN A 301 9.06 -1.09 17.96
N TYR A 302 9.79 -1.37 16.88
CA TYR A 302 9.35 -1.15 15.50
C TYR A 302 9.02 -2.49 14.84
N VAL A 303 9.83 -2.95 13.90
CA VAL A 303 9.58 -4.23 13.20
C VAL A 303 10.08 -5.42 14.01
N GLY A 304 11.28 -5.32 14.55
CA GLY A 304 11.85 -6.32 15.44
C GLY A 304 12.28 -7.62 14.76
N ALA A 305 12.48 -7.62 13.45
CA ALA A 305 13.12 -8.71 12.72
C ALA A 305 14.64 -8.49 12.65
N ASP A 306 15.38 -9.56 12.32
CA ASP A 306 16.83 -9.49 12.21
C ASP A 306 17.27 -8.45 11.16
N TYR A 307 18.36 -7.76 11.45
CA TYR A 307 18.91 -6.75 10.57
C TYR A 307 19.04 -7.23 9.12
N GLU A 308 19.61 -8.41 8.90
CA GLU A 308 19.87 -8.94 7.56
C GLU A 308 18.60 -9.28 6.78
N VAL A 309 17.56 -9.68 7.48
CA VAL A 309 16.24 -9.96 6.90
C VAL A 309 15.60 -8.67 6.40
N ILE A 310 15.62 -7.61 7.22
CA ILE A 310 15.09 -6.29 6.83
C ILE A 310 15.97 -5.67 5.74
N ALA A 311 17.29 -5.75 5.88
CA ALA A 311 18.24 -5.13 4.94
C ALA A 311 18.06 -5.63 3.52
N ASN A 312 17.73 -6.91 3.35
CA ASN A 312 17.69 -7.51 2.02
C ASN A 312 16.69 -6.79 1.08
N SER A 313 15.52 -6.39 1.56
CA SER A 313 14.56 -5.62 0.75
C SER A 313 14.78 -4.10 0.84
N MET A 314 15.11 -3.60 2.02
CA MET A 314 15.25 -2.17 2.27
C MET A 314 16.45 -1.51 1.58
N THR A 315 17.50 -2.28 1.28
CA THR A 315 18.72 -1.76 0.67
C THR A 315 18.81 -1.98 -0.85
N GLY A 316 17.69 -2.31 -1.49
CA GLY A 316 17.58 -2.38 -2.95
C GLY A 316 17.91 -3.75 -3.55
N THR A 317 17.86 -4.82 -2.74
CA THR A 317 17.99 -6.21 -3.20
C THR A 317 16.77 -7.02 -2.78
N PHE A 318 16.59 -8.19 -3.38
CA PHE A 318 15.53 -9.12 -3.03
C PHE A 318 15.97 -10.56 -3.31
N GLU A 319 15.77 -11.46 -2.36
CA GLU A 319 16.12 -12.87 -2.52
C GLU A 319 14.83 -13.68 -2.76
N TYR A 320 14.84 -14.44 -3.86
CA TYR A 320 13.75 -15.32 -4.25
C TYR A 320 14.00 -16.75 -3.73
N GLU A 321 14.53 -17.65 -4.54
CA GLU A 321 15.11 -18.91 -3.99
C GLU A 321 16.34 -18.56 -3.14
N LYS A 322 16.60 -19.35 -2.11
CA LYS A 322 17.80 -19.16 -1.30
C LYS A 322 19.05 -19.14 -2.16
N GLY A 323 19.79 -18.04 -2.11
CA GLY A 323 20.96 -17.79 -2.95
C GLY A 323 20.66 -17.06 -4.27
N ASP A 324 19.38 -16.89 -4.66
CA ASP A 324 19.00 -16.08 -5.83
C ASP A 324 18.64 -14.65 -5.40
N LYS A 325 19.66 -13.92 -4.99
CA LYS A 325 19.56 -12.52 -4.61
C LYS A 325 19.75 -11.62 -5.82
N ARG A 326 18.81 -10.71 -6.05
CA ARG A 326 18.79 -9.82 -7.22
C ARG A 326 18.74 -8.36 -6.81
N GLU A 327 19.30 -7.50 -7.67
CA GLU A 327 19.16 -6.05 -7.55
C GLU A 327 17.76 -5.62 -7.94
N VAL A 328 17.08 -4.93 -7.03
CA VAL A 328 15.74 -4.35 -7.19
C VAL A 328 15.66 -3.02 -6.42
N PRO A 329 16.35 -1.98 -6.91
CA PRO A 329 16.52 -0.72 -6.15
C PRO A 329 15.19 -0.02 -5.84
N ASP A 330 14.16 -0.26 -6.64
CA ASP A 330 12.83 0.29 -6.45
C ASP A 330 11.84 -0.71 -5.81
N PHE A 331 12.35 -1.74 -5.14
CA PHE A 331 11.47 -2.70 -4.46
C PHE A 331 10.56 -2.02 -3.44
N ASN A 332 11.07 -1.05 -2.68
CA ASN A 332 10.27 -0.22 -1.78
C ASN A 332 10.71 1.24 -1.89
N VAL A 333 9.82 2.09 -2.36
CA VAL A 333 10.04 3.51 -2.64
C VAL A 333 9.21 4.35 -1.68
N PHE A 334 9.86 5.32 -1.01
CA PHE A 334 9.18 6.18 -0.03
C PHE A 334 8.96 7.61 -0.51
N PHE A 335 9.80 8.09 -1.43
CA PHE A 335 9.74 9.48 -1.86
C PHE A 335 9.85 9.68 -3.37
N ARG A 336 10.72 8.93 -4.04
CA ARG A 336 10.89 9.02 -5.51
C ARG A 336 9.55 8.86 -6.21
N TYR A 337 9.44 9.39 -7.44
CA TYR A 337 8.25 9.27 -8.30
C TYR A 337 6.99 9.87 -7.65
N PHE A 338 7.17 10.89 -6.82
CA PHE A 338 6.09 11.51 -6.03
C PHE A 338 5.32 10.50 -5.19
N ALA A 339 6.01 9.52 -4.61
CA ALA A 339 5.42 8.44 -3.84
C ALA A 339 4.53 8.92 -2.69
N THR A 340 4.83 10.09 -2.12
CA THR A 340 4.08 10.63 -0.97
C THR A 340 2.80 11.38 -1.34
N TYR A 341 2.64 11.74 -2.63
CA TYR A 341 1.45 12.46 -3.10
C TYR A 341 0.24 11.51 -3.21
N PRO A 342 -0.89 11.82 -2.54
CA PRO A 342 -2.06 10.93 -2.55
C PRO A 342 -2.92 11.17 -3.81
N TYR A 343 -2.57 10.50 -4.90
CA TYR A 343 -3.27 10.61 -6.17
C TYR A 343 -4.70 10.05 -6.10
N TYR A 344 -5.67 10.76 -6.66
CA TYR A 344 -7.03 10.24 -6.82
C TYR A 344 -7.08 8.97 -7.67
N SER A 345 -6.25 8.90 -8.71
CA SER A 345 -6.17 7.70 -9.56
C SER A 345 -5.74 6.46 -8.79
N ASP A 346 -4.90 6.59 -7.75
CA ASP A 346 -4.53 5.48 -6.88
C ASP A 346 -5.75 5.00 -6.05
N ALA A 347 -6.51 5.91 -5.46
CA ALA A 347 -7.75 5.60 -4.76
C ALA A 347 -8.77 4.90 -5.67
N ILE A 348 -8.92 5.38 -6.89
CA ILE A 348 -9.86 4.83 -7.87
C ILE A 348 -9.48 3.38 -8.23
N TRP A 349 -8.20 3.06 -8.33
CA TRP A 349 -7.78 1.68 -8.59
C TRP A 349 -8.30 0.72 -7.51
N TYR A 350 -8.15 1.06 -6.23
CA TYR A 350 -8.69 0.24 -5.13
C TYR A 350 -10.21 0.06 -5.25
N LEU A 351 -10.93 1.12 -5.54
CA LEU A 351 -12.38 1.07 -5.71
C LEU A 351 -12.77 0.16 -6.90
N THR A 352 -11.99 0.18 -7.99
CA THR A 352 -12.21 -0.75 -9.11
C THR A 352 -11.99 -2.20 -8.70
N GLN A 353 -10.98 -2.49 -7.86
CA GLN A 353 -10.77 -3.85 -7.36
C GLN A 353 -11.87 -4.27 -6.37
N MET A 354 -12.33 -3.36 -5.53
CA MET A 354 -13.50 -3.63 -4.67
C MET A 354 -14.73 -4.01 -5.49
N ARG A 355 -14.98 -3.32 -6.61
CA ARG A 355 -16.06 -3.68 -7.55
C ARG A 355 -15.77 -4.99 -8.26
N ARG A 356 -14.56 -5.17 -8.79
CA ARG A 356 -14.15 -6.38 -9.51
C ARG A 356 -14.40 -7.65 -8.70
N TRP A 357 -14.17 -7.60 -7.40
CA TRP A 357 -14.27 -8.76 -6.52
C TRP A 357 -15.56 -8.83 -5.69
N GLY A 358 -16.52 -7.93 -5.96
CA GLY A 358 -17.85 -7.99 -5.36
C GLY A 358 -17.99 -7.34 -3.99
N GLN A 359 -16.99 -6.61 -3.50
CA GLN A 359 -17.11 -5.82 -2.27
C GLN A 359 -18.03 -4.61 -2.48
N ILE A 360 -18.06 -4.08 -3.68
CA ILE A 360 -19.08 -3.13 -4.16
C ILE A 360 -20.07 -3.94 -5.00
N ALA A 361 -21.32 -4.07 -4.52
CA ALA A 361 -22.33 -4.94 -5.10
C ALA A 361 -22.77 -4.51 -6.51
N ASP A 362 -23.04 -3.21 -6.67
CA ASP A 362 -23.64 -2.67 -7.88
C ASP A 362 -22.63 -1.92 -8.73
N GLN A 363 -22.88 -1.88 -10.03
CA GLN A 363 -22.15 -1.01 -10.93
C GLN A 363 -22.34 0.46 -10.50
N LYS A 364 -21.25 1.23 -10.56
CA LYS A 364 -21.23 2.66 -10.26
C LYS A 364 -20.83 3.44 -11.51
N PRO A 365 -21.37 4.65 -11.74
CA PRO A 365 -20.88 5.51 -12.80
C PRO A 365 -19.43 5.95 -12.53
N ASP A 366 -18.67 6.30 -13.55
CA ASP A 366 -17.27 6.76 -13.42
C ASP A 366 -17.14 7.93 -12.44
N SER A 367 -18.12 8.84 -12.41
CA SER A 367 -18.15 9.96 -11.47
C SER A 367 -18.17 9.54 -9.99
N TRP A 368 -18.82 8.43 -9.67
CA TRP A 368 -18.88 7.93 -8.30
C TRP A 368 -17.48 7.58 -7.75
N TYR A 369 -16.64 6.98 -8.59
CA TYR A 369 -15.25 6.64 -8.21
C TYR A 369 -14.45 7.91 -7.89
N MET A 370 -14.61 8.95 -8.70
CA MET A 370 -13.98 10.24 -8.45
C MET A 370 -14.52 10.91 -7.19
N ASP A 371 -15.82 10.89 -6.96
CA ASP A 371 -16.45 11.52 -5.79
C ASP A 371 -15.96 10.85 -4.48
N ILE A 372 -15.85 9.52 -4.46
CA ILE A 372 -15.28 8.81 -3.30
C ILE A 372 -13.80 9.12 -3.14
N ALA A 373 -13.02 9.09 -4.21
CA ALA A 373 -11.60 9.42 -4.16
C ALA A 373 -11.36 10.81 -3.55
N LYS A 374 -12.10 11.82 -3.97
CA LYS A 374 -12.02 13.19 -3.44
C LYS A 374 -12.46 13.33 -1.98
N LYS A 375 -13.38 12.49 -1.53
CA LYS A 375 -13.79 12.48 -0.11
C LYS A 375 -12.71 11.91 0.81
N VAL A 376 -11.88 11.00 0.32
CA VAL A 376 -10.94 10.22 1.12
C VAL A 376 -9.50 10.65 0.93
N TYR A 377 -9.05 10.84 -0.31
CA TYR A 377 -7.70 11.29 -0.61
C TYR A 377 -7.66 12.81 -0.68
N ARG A 378 -6.72 13.41 0.06
CA ARG A 378 -6.66 14.86 0.28
C ARG A 378 -5.32 15.45 -0.16
N PRO A 379 -5.05 15.46 -1.50
CA PRO A 379 -3.86 16.13 -2.04
C PRO A 379 -3.84 17.64 -1.78
N ASP A 380 -4.98 18.26 -1.51
CA ASP A 380 -5.10 19.67 -1.10
C ASP A 380 -4.39 19.92 0.24
N ILE A 381 -4.56 19.06 1.24
CA ILE A 381 -3.87 19.16 2.55
C ILE A 381 -2.36 18.89 2.35
N TYR A 382 -2.01 17.88 1.55
CA TYR A 382 -0.62 17.59 1.21
C TYR A 382 0.07 18.80 0.57
N ALA A 383 -0.58 19.48 -0.37
CA ALA A 383 -0.03 20.64 -1.05
C ALA A 383 0.28 21.80 -0.08
N ILE A 384 -0.56 22.02 0.93
CA ILE A 384 -0.30 23.03 1.97
C ILE A 384 0.98 22.67 2.72
N ALA A 385 1.12 21.43 3.20
CA ALA A 385 2.30 20.99 3.91
C ALA A 385 3.58 21.10 3.06
N ALA A 386 3.50 20.72 1.78
CA ALA A 386 4.62 20.82 0.84
C ALA A 386 5.05 22.29 0.60
N LYS A 387 4.09 23.19 0.41
CA LYS A 387 4.37 24.63 0.22
C LYS A 387 4.99 25.26 1.44
N GLU A 388 4.57 24.88 2.66
CA GLU A 388 5.20 25.31 3.91
C GLU A 388 6.66 24.86 3.97
N LEU A 389 6.95 23.60 3.68
CA LEU A 389 8.32 23.08 3.66
C LEU A 389 9.22 23.78 2.64
N ILE A 390 8.68 24.18 1.48
CA ILE A 390 9.40 24.96 0.49
C ILE A 390 9.67 26.38 1.04
N ALA A 391 8.67 27.03 1.61
CA ALA A 391 8.80 28.37 2.18
C ALA A 391 9.82 28.42 3.33
N GLU A 392 9.89 27.36 4.13
CA GLU A 392 10.86 27.19 5.22
C GLU A 392 12.28 26.83 4.72
N GLY A 393 12.46 26.61 3.43
CA GLY A 393 13.74 26.18 2.83
C GLY A 393 14.16 24.75 3.19
N LYS A 394 13.26 23.93 3.73
CA LYS A 394 13.50 22.52 4.09
C LYS A 394 13.39 21.58 2.89
N MET A 395 12.63 21.96 1.89
CA MET A 395 12.38 21.20 0.65
C MET A 395 12.42 22.14 -0.54
N LYS A 396 12.56 21.58 -1.75
CA LYS A 396 12.58 22.32 -3.01
C LYS A 396 11.29 22.10 -3.78
N ALA A 397 10.92 23.04 -4.66
CA ALA A 397 9.73 22.90 -5.51
C ALA A 397 9.81 21.65 -6.41
N GLU A 398 11.00 21.30 -6.88
CA GLU A 398 11.26 20.12 -7.73
C GLU A 398 11.05 18.77 -7.01
N ASP A 399 10.99 18.77 -5.68
CA ASP A 399 10.69 17.59 -4.87
C ASP A 399 9.20 17.17 -4.97
N PHE A 400 8.35 18.02 -5.52
CA PHE A 400 6.90 17.86 -5.55
C PHE A 400 6.33 17.97 -6.97
N PRO A 401 5.12 17.42 -7.20
CA PRO A 401 4.38 17.74 -8.42
C PRO A 401 4.17 19.26 -8.58
N ASP A 402 4.06 19.72 -9.81
CA ASP A 402 3.64 21.09 -10.08
C ASP A 402 2.16 21.27 -9.70
N PHE A 403 1.91 21.76 -8.49
CA PHE A 403 0.56 21.88 -7.93
C PHE A 403 -0.39 22.77 -8.73
N ASP A 404 0.12 23.64 -9.61
CA ASP A 404 -0.71 24.48 -10.48
C ASP A 404 -1.24 23.70 -11.70
N LYS A 405 -0.63 22.55 -12.01
CA LYS A 405 -0.99 21.68 -13.13
C LYS A 405 -1.48 20.30 -12.72
N GLU A 406 -1.23 19.91 -11.46
CA GLU A 406 -1.56 18.58 -10.96
C GLU A 406 -3.08 18.45 -10.71
N ASP A 407 -3.70 17.49 -11.36
CA ASP A 407 -5.12 17.20 -11.24
C ASP A 407 -5.45 15.97 -10.37
N GLY A 408 -4.42 15.32 -9.83
CA GLY A 408 -4.54 14.12 -9.01
C GLY A 408 -4.63 12.81 -9.80
N PHE A 409 -4.36 12.85 -11.10
CA PHE A 409 -4.35 11.67 -11.96
C PHE A 409 -2.97 11.39 -12.52
N ARG A 410 -2.48 10.17 -12.24
CA ARG A 410 -1.30 9.66 -12.94
C ARG A 410 -1.67 9.42 -14.41
N ALA A 411 -0.68 9.55 -15.30
CA ALA A 411 -0.85 9.10 -16.69
C ALA A 411 -1.27 7.62 -16.72
N PRO A 412 -1.99 7.17 -17.77
CA PRO A 412 -2.38 5.78 -17.91
C PRO A 412 -1.21 4.82 -17.70
N GLN A 413 -1.37 3.85 -16.80
CA GLN A 413 -0.31 2.94 -16.38
C GLN A 413 -0.37 1.63 -17.17
N LYS A 414 0.78 1.24 -17.74
CA LYS A 414 0.90 0.18 -18.74
C LYS A 414 1.65 -1.06 -18.23
N HIS A 415 2.28 -0.97 -17.07
CA HIS A 415 3.20 -1.99 -16.58
C HIS A 415 2.54 -2.90 -15.54
N PHE A 416 1.47 -3.59 -15.98
CA PHE A 416 0.83 -4.67 -15.25
C PHE A 416 1.27 -6.02 -15.84
N ILE A 417 1.27 -7.06 -15.02
CA ILE A 417 1.69 -8.41 -15.41
C ILE A 417 0.89 -9.00 -16.59
N ASP A 418 -0.36 -8.58 -16.75
CA ASP A 418 -1.27 -9.00 -17.83
C ASP A 418 -1.35 -8.00 -18.99
N ASN A 419 -0.53 -6.94 -18.96
CA ASN A 419 -0.49 -5.85 -19.92
C ASN A 419 -1.82 -5.07 -20.06
N VAL A 420 -2.73 -5.18 -19.10
CA VAL A 420 -3.94 -4.36 -19.06
C VAL A 420 -3.59 -2.94 -18.64
N VAL A 421 -3.94 -1.96 -19.48
CA VAL A 421 -3.69 -0.54 -19.19
C VAL A 421 -4.75 -0.02 -18.22
N TYR A 422 -4.29 0.61 -17.15
CA TYR A 422 -5.13 1.30 -16.18
C TYR A 422 -5.13 2.81 -16.46
N ASP A 423 -6.33 3.36 -16.70
CA ASP A 423 -6.61 4.78 -16.78
C ASP A 423 -7.63 5.13 -15.69
N GLY A 424 -7.20 5.88 -14.67
CA GLY A 424 -8.04 6.25 -13.52
C GLY A 424 -9.23 7.13 -13.88
N THR A 425 -9.22 7.76 -15.05
CA THR A 425 -10.35 8.55 -15.56
C THR A 425 -11.48 7.70 -16.15
N LYS A 426 -11.23 6.40 -16.36
CA LYS A 426 -12.16 5.48 -17.04
C LYS A 426 -12.31 4.15 -16.28
N PRO A 427 -12.75 4.15 -15.02
CA PRO A 427 -12.79 2.96 -14.18
C PRO A 427 -13.68 1.85 -14.74
N ASN A 428 -14.84 2.14 -15.30
CA ASN A 428 -15.71 1.12 -15.89
C ASN A 428 -15.12 0.51 -17.17
N ALA A 429 -14.47 1.31 -18.01
CA ALA A 429 -13.77 0.79 -19.19
C ALA A 429 -12.60 -0.14 -18.78
N TYR A 430 -11.90 0.19 -17.70
CA TYR A 430 -10.85 -0.66 -17.13
C TYR A 430 -11.40 -2.01 -16.65
N LEU A 431 -12.49 -2.02 -15.87
CA LEU A 431 -13.14 -3.23 -15.37
C LEU A 431 -13.55 -4.19 -16.48
N LYS A 432 -14.00 -3.68 -17.62
CA LYS A 432 -14.43 -4.51 -18.78
C LYS A 432 -13.30 -5.29 -19.42
N LYS A 433 -12.04 -4.94 -19.19
CA LYS A 433 -10.88 -5.60 -19.80
C LYS A 433 -10.53 -6.94 -19.16
N PHE A 434 -11.00 -7.22 -17.95
CA PHE A 434 -10.65 -8.43 -17.21
C PHE A 434 -11.45 -9.65 -17.67
N LYS A 435 -10.78 -10.80 -17.79
CA LYS A 435 -11.45 -12.08 -18.06
C LYS A 435 -12.15 -12.62 -16.82
N ILE A 436 -11.52 -12.50 -15.66
CA ILE A 436 -12.05 -12.92 -14.35
C ILE A 436 -12.30 -11.66 -13.51
N GLY A 437 -13.54 -11.46 -13.10
CA GLY A 437 -14.00 -10.31 -12.33
C GLY A 437 -15.38 -9.83 -12.77
N LEU A 438 -16.06 -9.10 -11.91
CA LEU A 438 -17.35 -8.48 -12.21
C LEU A 438 -17.17 -7.31 -13.16
N LYS A 439 -18.09 -7.18 -14.11
CA LYS A 439 -18.11 -6.16 -15.16
C LYS A 439 -19.52 -5.63 -15.31
N GLY A 440 -19.66 -4.30 -15.39
CA GLY A 440 -20.96 -3.70 -15.62
C GLY A 440 -22.02 -4.21 -14.65
N ASP A 441 -23.08 -4.80 -15.16
CA ASP A 441 -24.21 -5.32 -14.39
C ASP A 441 -24.02 -6.76 -13.88
N ASP A 442 -22.85 -7.35 -14.02
CA ASP A 442 -22.58 -8.69 -13.54
C ASP A 442 -22.89 -8.80 -12.04
N LYS A 443 -23.54 -9.91 -11.67
CA LYS A 443 -23.86 -10.25 -10.29
C LYS A 443 -23.20 -11.58 -9.92
N ILE A 444 -22.92 -11.74 -8.64
CA ILE A 444 -22.34 -12.97 -8.10
C ILE A 444 -23.37 -14.10 -8.11
#